data_fbd0d0a969449ee5606bf42f7d7e0525
#
_entry.id   fbd0d0a969449ee5606bf42f7d7e0525
#
_cell.length_a   1.000
_cell.length_b   1.000
_cell.length_c   1.000
_cell.angle_alpha   90.00
_cell.angle_beta   90.00
_cell.angle_gamma   90.00
#
_symmetry.space_group_name_H-M   'P 1'
#
loop_
_entity.id
_entity.type
_entity.pdbx_description
1 polymer ?
#
loop_
_entity_poly.entity_id
_entity_poly.type
_entity_poly.pdbx_seq_one_letter_code
_entity_poly.pdbx_strand_id
1 'polypeptide(L)'
;LIEELPTRQHRQIIDYLHITTKCTSCNHQETHVHPDCPPNGIFGKNAQVQTVLMKFDMRLPFDKISEQMDQQHGLPMSSATAFEITHRVSEDLKEEYENVIGQIRASPVVNVDETSLKVDGVNYWLWVFVTSVCTLFVIRKSRGKKVLVEVLGSGFGGFIGCDGLGAYGSFSDRLQRCWAHLLREAEALSKDYVETKEFYLGLRELFYDINRCVGEGLPVWMGLGVREEAEKRLALLLKNCKVRRKKAKGFVSKVRRGFPYWFSFVVVEGLDATNNVAENALREGVVQRKIFGTLRNEKGTCIYETLFTLMTTWKQQKLDLHNTMTQKLVAAWTKQRN
;
A
#
# COMPACT_ATOMS: atom_id res chain seq x y z
N LEU A 1 31.97 -26.76 13.05
CA LEU A 1 30.76 -26.02 13.54
C LEU A 1 29.57 -26.59 12.78
N ILE A 2 28.53 -26.99 13.47
CA ILE A 2 27.25 -27.44 12.89
C ILE A 2 26.18 -26.55 13.45
N GLU A 3 25.33 -25.95 12.59
CA GLU A 3 24.14 -25.22 12.98
C GLU A 3 22.95 -26.16 12.85
N GLU A 4 22.15 -26.30 13.91
CA GLU A 4 21.02 -27.21 13.96
C GLU A 4 19.77 -26.48 14.46
N LEU A 5 18.61 -26.90 13.96
CA LEU A 5 17.34 -26.39 14.45
C LEU A 5 17.02 -27.02 15.81
N PRO A 6 16.39 -26.26 16.73
CA PRO A 6 15.91 -26.83 17.97
C PRO A 6 14.86 -27.91 17.69
N THR A 7 14.76 -28.90 18.57
CA THR A 7 13.64 -29.83 18.54
C THR A 7 12.30 -29.10 18.60
N ARG A 8 11.23 -29.71 18.05
CA ARG A 8 9.88 -29.14 18.03
C ARG A 8 9.53 -28.50 19.38
N GLN A 9 9.20 -27.21 19.38
CA GLN A 9 8.71 -26.51 20.57
C GLN A 9 7.22 -26.81 20.74
N HIS A 10 6.85 -27.44 21.86
CA HIS A 10 5.45 -27.67 22.19
C HIS A 10 4.75 -26.39 22.61
N ARG A 11 3.44 -26.31 22.36
CA ARG A 11 2.58 -25.23 22.86
C ARG A 11 2.72 -25.08 24.37
N GLN A 12 2.64 -23.84 24.83
CA GLN A 12 2.49 -23.54 26.27
C GLN A 12 1.02 -23.37 26.60
N ILE A 13 0.60 -23.89 27.74
CA ILE A 13 -0.72 -23.66 28.32
C ILE A 13 -0.52 -22.64 29.45
N ILE A 14 -1.22 -21.50 29.36
CA ILE A 14 -1.11 -20.41 30.32
C ILE A 14 -2.48 -20.18 30.93
N ASP A 15 -2.59 -20.33 32.26
CA ASP A 15 -3.79 -20.00 32.99
C ASP A 15 -3.72 -18.54 33.48
N TYR A 16 -4.70 -17.74 33.07
CA TYR A 16 -4.85 -16.36 33.56
C TYR A 16 -5.91 -16.32 34.67
N LEU A 17 -5.47 -15.96 35.88
CA LEU A 17 -6.37 -15.77 37.02
C LEU A 17 -6.90 -14.34 37.02
N HIS A 18 -8.21 -14.18 36.94
CA HIS A 18 -8.87 -12.90 37.07
C HIS A 18 -9.18 -12.63 38.55
N ILE A 19 -8.71 -11.50 39.07
CA ILE A 19 -8.92 -11.10 40.47
C ILE A 19 -10.00 -10.01 40.50
N THR A 20 -11.12 -10.31 41.12
CA THR A 20 -12.17 -9.32 41.34
C THR A 20 -12.08 -8.79 42.78
N THR A 21 -11.87 -7.49 42.90
CA THR A 21 -11.90 -6.77 44.17
C THR A 21 -13.23 -6.09 44.36
N LYS A 22 -13.74 -6.09 45.59
CA LYS A 22 -15.00 -5.43 45.96
C LYS A 22 -14.74 -4.41 47.08
N CYS A 23 -15.14 -3.17 46.85
CA CYS A 23 -15.07 -2.13 47.87
C CYS A 23 -16.10 -2.41 48.96
N THR A 24 -15.66 -2.48 50.23
CA THR A 24 -16.53 -2.73 51.36
C THR A 24 -17.43 -1.55 51.70
N SER A 25 -17.07 -0.33 51.27
CA SER A 25 -17.85 0.90 51.57
C SER A 25 -18.93 1.21 50.54
N CYS A 26 -18.65 1.03 49.22
CA CYS A 26 -19.59 1.38 48.17
C CYS A 26 -20.03 0.20 47.29
N ASN A 27 -19.60 -1.02 47.62
CA ASN A 27 -19.85 -2.25 46.87
C ASN A 27 -19.37 -2.23 45.42
N HIS A 28 -18.59 -1.23 45.01
CA HIS A 28 -17.97 -1.20 43.69
C HIS A 28 -17.11 -2.45 43.50
N GLN A 29 -17.19 -3.09 42.33
CA GLN A 29 -16.38 -4.25 41.96
C GLN A 29 -15.52 -3.89 40.76
N GLU A 30 -14.27 -4.28 40.81
CA GLU A 30 -13.31 -4.13 39.74
C GLU A 30 -12.61 -5.47 39.50
N THR A 31 -12.56 -5.90 38.24
CA THR A 31 -11.85 -7.14 37.85
C THR A 31 -10.56 -6.81 37.16
N HIS A 32 -9.48 -7.26 37.74
CA HIS A 32 -8.13 -7.09 37.19
C HIS A 32 -7.81 -8.27 36.25
N VAL A 33 -7.60 -7.96 34.97
CA VAL A 33 -7.26 -8.94 33.93
C VAL A 33 -5.82 -8.70 33.48
N HIS A 34 -5.03 -9.76 33.37
CA HIS A 34 -3.65 -9.64 32.90
C HIS A 34 -3.63 -9.07 31.43
N PRO A 35 -2.77 -8.08 31.13
CA PRO A 35 -2.73 -7.46 29.80
C PRO A 35 -2.59 -8.46 28.66
N ASP A 36 -1.82 -9.52 28.81
CA ASP A 36 -1.57 -10.54 27.81
C ASP A 36 -2.72 -11.56 27.63
N CYS A 37 -3.71 -11.55 28.53
CA CYS A 37 -4.89 -12.40 28.38
C CYS A 37 -5.73 -11.91 27.19
N PRO A 38 -5.99 -12.72 26.16
CA PRO A 38 -6.84 -12.30 25.05
C PRO A 38 -8.26 -12.02 25.54
N PRO A 39 -8.95 -11.00 25.03
CA PRO A 39 -10.33 -10.71 25.44
C PRO A 39 -11.29 -11.82 25.04
N ASN A 40 -10.98 -12.56 23.96
CA ASN A 40 -11.80 -13.64 23.45
C ASN A 40 -10.96 -14.81 22.93
N GLY A 41 -11.47 -16.04 23.12
CA GLY A 41 -10.86 -17.26 22.61
C GLY A 41 -9.73 -17.81 23.47
N ILE A 42 -9.08 -18.86 22.98
CA ILE A 42 -8.07 -19.65 23.72
C ILE A 42 -6.65 -19.51 23.14
N PHE A 43 -6.48 -18.72 22.08
CA PHE A 43 -5.18 -18.54 21.43
C PHE A 43 -4.52 -17.24 21.93
N GLY A 44 -3.36 -17.38 22.57
CA GLY A 44 -2.57 -16.25 23.09
C GLY A 44 -1.99 -15.38 21.97
N LYS A 45 -1.45 -14.23 22.35
CA LYS A 45 -0.91 -13.20 21.43
C LYS A 45 0.05 -13.76 20.39
N ASN A 46 1.02 -14.59 20.81
CA ASN A 46 2.03 -15.13 19.89
C ASN A 46 1.41 -16.07 18.83
N ALA A 47 0.44 -16.90 19.21
CA ALA A 47 -0.26 -17.76 18.27
C ALA A 47 -1.09 -16.95 17.26
N GLN A 48 -1.74 -15.87 17.70
CA GLN A 48 -2.50 -14.98 16.84
C GLN A 48 -1.58 -14.24 15.87
N VAL A 49 -0.50 -13.64 16.36
CA VAL A 49 0.49 -12.94 15.53
C VAL A 49 1.12 -13.87 14.52
N GLN A 50 1.56 -15.07 14.95
CA GLN A 50 2.16 -16.06 14.04
C GLN A 50 1.18 -16.47 12.93
N THR A 51 -0.11 -16.66 13.24
CA THR A 51 -1.14 -16.96 12.25
C THR A 51 -1.26 -15.86 11.19
N VAL A 52 -1.23 -14.59 11.60
CA VAL A 52 -1.27 -13.43 10.68
C VAL A 52 -0.01 -13.36 9.82
N LEU A 53 1.17 -13.55 10.41
CA LEU A 53 2.44 -13.54 9.67
C LEU A 53 2.50 -14.67 8.65
N MET A 54 2.09 -15.89 9.02
CA MET A 54 2.00 -16.99 8.08
C MET A 54 1.07 -16.68 6.91
N LYS A 55 -0.06 -16.00 7.16
CA LYS A 55 -1.02 -15.65 6.11
C LYS A 55 -0.51 -14.57 5.17
N PHE A 56 -0.03 -13.45 5.70
CA PHE A 56 0.24 -12.25 4.91
C PHE A 56 1.71 -12.05 4.54
N ASP A 57 2.64 -12.56 5.35
CA ASP A 57 4.07 -12.47 5.07
C ASP A 57 4.59 -13.70 4.33
N MET A 58 4.26 -14.89 4.83
CA MET A 58 4.63 -16.15 4.21
C MET A 58 3.66 -16.58 3.09
N ARG A 59 2.51 -15.89 2.93
CA ARG A 59 1.48 -16.12 1.88
C ARG A 59 0.83 -17.50 1.94
N LEU A 60 0.79 -18.15 3.12
CA LEU A 60 0.24 -19.48 3.24
C LEU A 60 -1.30 -19.48 3.13
N PRO A 61 -1.90 -20.48 2.48
CA PRO A 61 -3.33 -20.79 2.61
C PRO A 61 -3.68 -21.20 4.04
N PHE A 62 -4.93 -21.00 4.46
CA PHE A 62 -5.34 -21.28 5.85
C PHE A 62 -5.23 -22.75 6.26
N ASP A 63 -5.40 -23.69 5.32
CA ASP A 63 -5.15 -25.11 5.55
C ASP A 63 -3.67 -25.38 5.86
N LYS A 64 -2.77 -24.74 5.12
CA LYS A 64 -1.32 -24.86 5.38
C LYS A 64 -0.89 -24.19 6.68
N ILE A 65 -1.53 -23.09 7.07
CA ILE A 65 -1.32 -22.49 8.39
C ILE A 65 -1.72 -23.49 9.49
N SER A 66 -2.88 -24.11 9.36
CA SER A 66 -3.36 -25.17 10.27
C SER A 66 -2.35 -26.30 10.44
N GLU A 67 -1.86 -26.85 9.31
CA GLU A 67 -0.84 -27.90 9.30
C GLU A 67 0.47 -27.45 9.98
N GLN A 68 0.95 -26.25 9.65
CA GLN A 68 2.20 -25.72 10.22
C GLN A 68 2.11 -25.49 11.74
N MET A 69 1.01 -24.94 12.22
CA MET A 69 0.80 -24.71 13.65
C MET A 69 0.77 -26.01 14.43
N ASP A 70 0.16 -27.07 13.89
CA ASP A 70 0.17 -28.37 14.52
C ASP A 70 1.56 -29.04 14.43
N GLN A 71 2.16 -29.09 13.23
CA GLN A 71 3.43 -29.80 13.02
C GLN A 71 4.60 -29.16 13.77
N GLN A 72 4.71 -27.83 13.76
CA GLN A 72 5.87 -27.14 14.38
C GLN A 72 5.67 -26.87 15.87
N HIS A 73 4.44 -26.57 16.30
CA HIS A 73 4.18 -26.12 17.66
C HIS A 73 3.27 -27.04 18.47
N GLY A 74 2.72 -28.13 17.87
CA GLY A 74 1.72 -28.96 18.54
C GLY A 74 0.46 -28.18 18.92
N LEU A 75 0.13 -27.12 18.17
CA LEU A 75 -1.03 -26.27 18.41
C LEU A 75 -2.10 -26.54 17.33
N PRO A 76 -2.98 -27.55 17.56
CA PRO A 76 -4.01 -27.88 16.58
C PRO A 76 -5.04 -26.76 16.46
N MET A 77 -5.34 -26.38 15.23
CA MET A 77 -6.43 -25.46 14.90
C MET A 77 -7.01 -25.80 13.52
N SER A 78 -8.26 -25.47 13.28
CA SER A 78 -8.85 -25.62 11.95
C SER A 78 -8.50 -24.41 11.06
N SER A 79 -8.62 -24.57 9.74
CA SER A 79 -8.49 -23.45 8.79
C SER A 79 -9.52 -22.34 9.06
N ALA A 80 -10.73 -22.70 9.53
CA ALA A 80 -11.74 -21.74 9.96
C ALA A 80 -11.28 -20.97 11.20
N THR A 81 -10.66 -21.64 12.18
CA THR A 81 -10.07 -20.99 13.36
C THR A 81 -8.96 -20.02 12.97
N ALA A 82 -8.06 -20.42 12.06
CA ALA A 82 -7.00 -19.54 11.58
C ALA A 82 -7.57 -18.29 10.86
N PHE A 83 -8.65 -18.46 10.09
CA PHE A 83 -9.37 -17.31 9.51
C PHE A 83 -10.00 -16.41 10.58
N GLU A 84 -10.69 -16.96 11.58
CA GLU A 84 -11.28 -16.17 12.66
C GLU A 84 -10.23 -15.47 13.54
N ILE A 85 -9.05 -16.04 13.69
CA ILE A 85 -7.91 -15.35 14.34
C ILE A 85 -7.52 -14.11 13.52
N THR A 86 -7.33 -14.25 12.19
CA THR A 86 -6.98 -13.09 11.35
C THR A 86 -8.06 -12.01 11.38
N HIS A 87 -9.32 -12.41 11.45
CA HIS A 87 -10.43 -11.46 11.57
C HIS A 87 -10.37 -10.68 12.89
N ARG A 88 -10.26 -11.37 14.02
CA ARG A 88 -10.17 -10.71 15.34
C ARG A 88 -8.98 -9.76 15.41
N VAL A 89 -7.81 -10.21 14.97
CA VAL A 89 -6.62 -9.35 14.94
C VAL A 89 -6.86 -8.11 14.05
N SER A 90 -7.55 -8.26 12.92
CA SER A 90 -7.87 -7.11 12.06
C SER A 90 -8.82 -6.11 12.73
N GLU A 91 -9.81 -6.59 13.51
CA GLU A 91 -10.71 -5.73 14.28
C GLU A 91 -9.97 -5.03 15.43
N ASP A 92 -9.14 -5.78 16.18
CA ASP A 92 -8.34 -5.22 17.29
C ASP A 92 -7.36 -4.14 16.81
N LEU A 93 -6.84 -4.25 15.57
CA LEU A 93 -5.90 -3.30 14.99
C LEU A 93 -6.55 -2.24 14.09
N LYS A 94 -7.88 -2.14 14.08
CA LYS A 94 -8.60 -1.19 13.23
C LYS A 94 -8.21 0.27 13.46
N GLU A 95 -7.98 0.66 14.71
CA GLU A 95 -7.51 2.02 15.04
C GLU A 95 -6.14 2.32 14.41
N GLU A 96 -5.22 1.35 14.39
CA GLU A 96 -3.92 1.52 13.74
C GLU A 96 -4.08 1.70 12.21
N TYR A 97 -5.03 1.00 11.61
CA TYR A 97 -5.38 1.18 10.19
C TYR A 97 -5.93 2.59 9.91
N GLU A 98 -6.85 3.08 10.75
CA GLU A 98 -7.39 4.44 10.65
C GLU A 98 -6.29 5.51 10.85
N ASN A 99 -5.33 5.27 11.72
CA ASN A 99 -4.16 6.12 11.88
C ASN A 99 -3.32 6.22 10.59
N VAL A 100 -3.16 5.10 9.85
CA VAL A 100 -2.50 5.13 8.54
C VAL A 100 -3.28 5.97 7.54
N ILE A 101 -4.61 5.87 7.50
CA ILE A 101 -5.46 6.75 6.65
C ILE A 101 -5.23 8.22 7.01
N GLY A 102 -5.18 8.54 8.31
CA GLY A 102 -4.86 9.90 8.78
C GLY A 102 -3.51 10.41 8.28
N GLN A 103 -2.47 9.56 8.34
CA GLN A 103 -1.12 9.90 7.84
C GLN A 103 -1.12 10.11 6.32
N ILE A 104 -1.82 9.29 5.55
CA ILE A 104 -1.98 9.46 4.10
C ILE A 104 -2.62 10.82 3.79
N ARG A 105 -3.69 11.18 4.48
CA ARG A 105 -4.40 12.47 4.30
C ARG A 105 -3.56 13.69 4.65
N ALA A 106 -2.68 13.57 5.62
CA ALA A 106 -1.79 14.63 6.08
C ALA A 106 -0.51 14.77 5.24
N SER A 107 -0.24 13.82 4.34
CA SER A 107 1.02 13.79 3.59
C SER A 107 1.04 14.85 2.48
N PRO A 108 2.18 15.58 2.30
CA PRO A 108 2.34 16.52 1.19
C PRO A 108 2.48 15.82 -0.18
N VAL A 109 2.88 14.55 -0.19
CA VAL A 109 3.07 13.75 -1.40
C VAL A 109 2.53 12.34 -1.19
N VAL A 110 1.69 11.88 -2.11
CA VAL A 110 1.14 10.51 -2.12
C VAL A 110 1.31 9.92 -3.52
N ASN A 111 1.94 8.76 -3.63
CA ASN A 111 1.97 7.99 -4.86
C ASN A 111 0.77 7.03 -4.87
N VAL A 112 0.01 7.01 -5.96
CA VAL A 112 -1.22 6.21 -6.06
C VAL A 112 -1.18 5.36 -7.32
N ASP A 113 -1.59 4.11 -7.18
CA ASP A 113 -1.76 3.18 -8.30
C ASP A 113 -2.87 2.17 -7.98
N GLU A 114 -3.38 1.43 -8.97
CA GLU A 114 -4.42 0.45 -8.77
C GLU A 114 -4.29 -0.74 -9.72
N THR A 115 -4.71 -1.90 -9.25
CA THR A 115 -4.76 -3.13 -10.04
C THR A 115 -6.10 -3.84 -9.86
N SER A 116 -6.51 -4.64 -10.86
CA SER A 116 -7.74 -5.43 -10.76
C SER A 116 -7.61 -6.53 -9.70
N LEU A 117 -8.67 -6.77 -8.96
CA LEU A 117 -8.82 -7.85 -7.99
C LEU A 117 -10.23 -8.43 -8.14
N LYS A 118 -10.42 -9.70 -7.78
CA LYS A 118 -11.75 -10.29 -7.71
C LYS A 118 -12.19 -10.50 -6.27
N VAL A 119 -13.45 -10.14 -5.99
CA VAL A 119 -14.14 -10.46 -4.74
C VAL A 119 -15.43 -11.19 -5.12
N ASP A 120 -15.57 -12.44 -4.68
CA ASP A 120 -16.69 -13.31 -5.05
C ASP A 120 -16.96 -13.37 -6.57
N GLY A 121 -15.87 -13.49 -7.35
CA GLY A 121 -15.93 -13.50 -8.81
C GLY A 121 -16.18 -12.14 -9.47
N VAL A 122 -16.61 -11.11 -8.73
CA VAL A 122 -16.88 -9.75 -9.20
C VAL A 122 -15.58 -8.95 -9.28
N ASN A 123 -15.46 -8.09 -10.30
CA ASN A 123 -14.30 -7.23 -10.47
C ASN A 123 -14.30 -6.08 -9.47
N TYR A 124 -13.23 -5.98 -8.73
CA TYR A 124 -12.85 -4.89 -7.83
C TYR A 124 -11.49 -4.34 -8.22
N TRP A 125 -11.07 -3.28 -7.57
CA TRP A 125 -9.76 -2.64 -7.72
C TRP A 125 -9.08 -2.58 -6.37
N LEU A 126 -7.86 -3.13 -6.33
CA LEU A 126 -6.93 -2.93 -5.24
C LEU A 126 -6.18 -1.64 -5.51
N TRP A 127 -6.45 -0.62 -4.73
CA TRP A 127 -5.78 0.66 -4.74
C TRP A 127 -4.65 0.65 -3.73
N VAL A 128 -3.55 1.30 -4.05
CA VAL A 128 -2.47 1.58 -3.12
C VAL A 128 -2.20 3.08 -3.05
N PHE A 129 -1.97 3.57 -1.84
CA PHE A 129 -1.55 4.94 -1.55
C PHE A 129 -0.27 4.85 -0.76
N VAL A 130 0.82 5.40 -1.28
CA VAL A 130 2.16 5.30 -0.69
C VAL A 130 2.71 6.67 -0.40
N THR A 131 3.19 6.87 0.81
CA THR A 131 3.96 8.05 1.24
C THR A 131 5.38 7.65 1.60
N SER A 132 6.21 8.58 2.05
CA SER A 132 7.55 8.28 2.56
C SER A 132 7.54 7.41 3.82
N VAL A 133 6.43 7.34 4.57
CA VAL A 133 6.37 6.70 5.90
C VAL A 133 5.33 5.59 6.02
N CYS A 134 4.35 5.51 5.13
CA CYS A 134 3.31 4.49 5.21
C CYS A 134 2.73 4.13 3.83
N THR A 135 2.12 2.94 3.78
CA THR A 135 1.45 2.39 2.60
C THR A 135 0.06 1.92 3.02
N LEU A 136 -0.97 2.41 2.33
CA LEU A 136 -2.37 2.06 2.55
C LEU A 136 -2.90 1.27 1.35
N PHE A 137 -3.62 0.19 1.63
CA PHE A 137 -4.38 -0.56 0.62
C PHE A 137 -5.87 -0.45 0.87
N VAL A 138 -6.64 -0.22 -0.19
CA VAL A 138 -8.11 -0.27 -0.15
C VAL A 138 -8.65 -1.01 -1.37
N ILE A 139 -9.76 -1.74 -1.20
CA ILE A 139 -10.38 -2.55 -2.25
C ILE A 139 -11.77 -2.00 -2.55
N ARG A 140 -11.98 -1.51 -3.76
CA ARG A 140 -13.25 -0.87 -4.15
C ARG A 140 -13.72 -1.37 -5.52
N LYS A 141 -15.04 -1.39 -5.72
CA LYS A 141 -15.64 -1.69 -7.04
C LYS A 141 -15.29 -0.65 -8.10
N SER A 142 -15.02 0.57 -7.66
CA SER A 142 -14.75 1.69 -8.55
C SER A 142 -13.28 1.86 -8.86
N ARG A 143 -12.98 2.23 -10.11
CA ARG A 143 -11.69 2.76 -10.58
C ARG A 143 -11.75 4.28 -10.78
N GLY A 144 -12.60 4.99 -10.08
CA GLY A 144 -12.89 6.38 -10.35
C GLY A 144 -12.57 7.33 -9.20
N LYS A 145 -12.71 8.63 -9.48
CA LYS A 145 -12.50 9.76 -8.56
C LYS A 145 -13.08 9.54 -7.15
N LYS A 146 -14.23 8.84 -7.04
CA LYS A 146 -14.89 8.64 -5.74
C LYS A 146 -14.00 7.92 -4.71
N VAL A 147 -13.09 7.03 -5.16
CA VAL A 147 -12.15 6.35 -4.26
C VAL A 147 -11.10 7.34 -3.73
N LEU A 148 -10.61 8.23 -4.59
CA LEU A 148 -9.68 9.29 -4.18
C LEU A 148 -10.33 10.23 -3.16
N VAL A 149 -11.59 10.61 -3.38
CA VAL A 149 -12.36 11.45 -2.43
C VAL A 149 -12.57 10.72 -1.10
N GLU A 150 -12.90 9.43 -1.13
CA GLU A 150 -13.10 8.62 0.08
C GLU A 150 -11.81 8.53 0.91
N VAL A 151 -10.69 8.22 0.27
CA VAL A 151 -9.42 7.95 0.96
C VAL A 151 -8.72 9.26 1.34
N LEU A 152 -8.53 10.18 0.40
CA LEU A 152 -7.75 11.41 0.59
C LEU A 152 -8.58 12.55 1.17
N GLY A 153 -9.91 12.51 0.97
CA GLY A 153 -10.79 13.64 1.28
C GLY A 153 -10.88 14.64 0.12
N SER A 154 -12.01 15.34 0.02
CA SER A 154 -12.25 16.36 -1.03
C SER A 154 -11.33 17.57 -0.96
N GLY A 155 -10.75 17.85 0.23
CA GLY A 155 -9.85 18.96 0.48
C GLY A 155 -8.36 18.59 0.43
N PHE A 156 -7.98 17.44 -0.11
CA PHE A 156 -6.57 17.05 -0.16
C PHE A 156 -5.72 18.06 -0.92
N GLY A 157 -4.76 18.65 -0.22
CA GLY A 157 -3.88 19.70 -0.73
C GLY A 157 -2.49 19.24 -1.17
N GLY A 158 -2.18 17.95 -1.02
CA GLY A 158 -0.89 17.38 -1.41
C GLY A 158 -0.77 17.09 -2.91
N PHE A 159 0.42 16.70 -3.34
CA PHE A 159 0.68 16.24 -4.71
C PHE A 159 0.45 14.73 -4.83
N ILE A 160 -0.02 14.31 -6.01
CA ILE A 160 -0.25 12.90 -6.31
C ILE A 160 0.66 12.45 -7.45
N GLY A 161 1.57 11.51 -7.15
CA GLY A 161 2.29 10.74 -8.16
C GLY A 161 1.39 9.63 -8.70
N CYS A 162 1.15 9.58 -10.02
CA CYS A 162 0.20 8.65 -10.60
C CYS A 162 0.51 8.30 -12.06
N ASP A 163 -0.24 7.33 -12.60
CA ASP A 163 -0.27 7.04 -14.02
C ASP A 163 -1.09 8.08 -14.83
N GLY A 164 -1.49 7.74 -16.02
CA GLY A 164 -2.28 8.60 -16.91
C GLY A 164 -3.81 8.44 -16.79
N LEU A 165 -4.34 7.75 -15.77
CA LEU A 165 -5.77 7.54 -15.60
C LEU A 165 -6.51 8.87 -15.38
N GLY A 166 -7.64 9.06 -16.09
CA GLY A 166 -8.42 10.30 -16.03
C GLY A 166 -9.04 10.62 -14.66
N ALA A 167 -9.15 9.61 -13.77
CA ALA A 167 -9.68 9.80 -12.43
C ALA A 167 -8.84 10.78 -11.60
N TYR A 168 -7.52 10.74 -11.73
CA TYR A 168 -6.60 11.63 -11.00
C TYR A 168 -6.78 13.09 -11.41
N GLY A 169 -6.79 13.37 -12.73
CA GLY A 169 -6.98 14.73 -13.24
C GLY A 169 -8.37 15.31 -13.00
N SER A 170 -9.39 14.48 -12.74
CA SER A 170 -10.70 14.93 -12.30
C SER A 170 -10.78 15.19 -10.79
N PHE A 171 -9.82 14.69 -10.01
CA PHE A 171 -9.75 14.85 -8.56
C PHE A 171 -8.89 16.04 -8.15
N SER A 172 -7.69 16.21 -8.72
CA SER A 172 -6.73 17.24 -8.37
C SER A 172 -5.99 17.75 -9.61
N ASP A 173 -5.53 18.99 -9.56
CA ASP A 173 -4.58 19.58 -10.49
C ASP A 173 -3.12 19.50 -9.99
N ARG A 174 -2.90 19.02 -8.76
CA ARG A 174 -1.58 18.80 -8.15
C ARG A 174 -1.10 17.38 -8.43
N LEU A 175 -0.66 17.16 -9.65
CA LEU A 175 -0.26 15.82 -10.13
C LEU A 175 1.18 15.80 -10.60
N GLN A 176 1.80 14.62 -10.47
CA GLN A 176 2.95 14.21 -11.24
C GLN A 176 2.58 12.95 -12.03
N ARG A 177 2.64 13.02 -13.35
CA ARG A 177 2.44 11.86 -14.20
C ARG A 177 3.72 11.05 -14.34
N CYS A 178 3.60 9.74 -14.27
CA CYS A 178 4.74 8.82 -14.33
C CYS A 178 5.45 8.85 -15.69
N TRP A 179 6.71 9.31 -15.69
CA TRP A 179 7.58 9.30 -16.87
C TRP A 179 7.91 7.90 -17.35
N ALA A 180 8.01 6.91 -16.45
CA ALA A 180 8.28 5.54 -16.85
C ALA A 180 7.16 4.97 -17.75
N HIS A 181 5.90 5.24 -17.42
CA HIS A 181 4.77 4.87 -18.27
C HIS A 181 4.79 5.60 -19.61
N LEU A 182 5.09 6.90 -19.60
CA LEU A 182 5.19 7.69 -20.82
C LEU A 182 6.26 7.15 -21.77
N LEU A 183 7.46 6.89 -21.25
CA LEU A 183 8.58 6.41 -22.05
C LEU A 183 8.36 4.99 -22.56
N ARG A 184 7.80 4.08 -21.76
CA ARG A 184 7.43 2.72 -22.21
C ARG A 184 6.44 2.75 -23.39
N GLU A 185 5.41 3.60 -23.31
CA GLU A 185 4.43 3.76 -24.39
C GLU A 185 5.05 4.40 -25.63
N ALA A 186 5.89 5.44 -25.45
CA ALA A 186 6.61 6.07 -26.55
C ALA A 186 7.58 5.11 -27.26
N GLU A 187 8.32 4.30 -26.50
CA GLU A 187 9.21 3.27 -27.03
C GLU A 187 8.46 2.23 -27.86
N ALA A 188 7.36 1.70 -27.32
CA ALA A 188 6.55 0.73 -28.04
C ALA A 188 6.03 1.31 -29.38
N LEU A 189 5.53 2.56 -29.37
CA LEU A 189 5.12 3.25 -30.57
C LEU A 189 6.26 3.49 -31.57
N SER A 190 7.48 3.76 -31.07
CA SER A 190 8.64 3.99 -31.94
C SER A 190 9.10 2.73 -32.68
N LYS A 191 8.81 1.55 -32.14
CA LYS A 191 9.06 0.24 -32.79
C LYS A 191 8.03 -0.04 -33.89
N ASP A 192 6.77 0.37 -33.66
CA ASP A 192 5.68 0.16 -34.59
C ASP A 192 5.62 1.22 -35.71
N TYR A 193 6.02 2.47 -35.40
CA TYR A 193 5.85 3.63 -36.28
C TYR A 193 7.11 4.49 -36.34
N VAL A 194 7.88 4.40 -37.43
CA VAL A 194 9.15 5.15 -37.61
C VAL A 194 8.95 6.66 -37.40
N GLU A 195 7.79 7.22 -37.78
CA GLU A 195 7.46 8.65 -37.61
C GLU A 195 7.48 9.13 -36.14
N THR A 196 7.44 8.21 -35.16
CA THR A 196 7.46 8.54 -33.72
C THR A 196 8.85 8.40 -33.09
N LYS A 197 9.84 7.88 -33.81
CA LYS A 197 11.16 7.58 -33.27
C LYS A 197 11.90 8.80 -32.76
N GLU A 198 11.93 9.89 -33.52
CA GLU A 198 12.57 11.14 -33.11
C GLU A 198 11.88 11.74 -31.87
N PHE A 199 10.54 11.69 -31.82
CA PHE A 199 9.78 12.14 -30.66
C PHE A 199 10.09 11.33 -29.42
N TYR A 200 10.16 10.00 -29.51
CA TYR A 200 10.58 9.14 -28.42
C TYR A 200 11.99 9.46 -27.92
N LEU A 201 12.96 9.60 -28.84
CA LEU A 201 14.35 9.92 -28.47
C LEU A 201 14.42 11.28 -27.76
N GLY A 202 13.73 12.29 -28.26
CA GLY A 202 13.67 13.60 -27.62
C GLY A 202 13.00 13.58 -26.23
N LEU A 203 11.92 12.82 -26.04
CA LEU A 203 11.30 12.63 -24.72
C LEU A 203 12.25 11.93 -23.75
N ARG A 204 12.96 10.90 -24.21
CA ARG A 204 13.92 10.15 -23.40
C ARG A 204 15.10 11.04 -22.96
N GLU A 205 15.70 11.78 -23.89
CA GLU A 205 16.79 12.72 -23.61
C GLU A 205 16.34 13.79 -22.61
N LEU A 206 15.20 14.43 -22.86
CA LEU A 206 14.62 15.43 -21.97
C LEU A 206 14.44 14.88 -20.55
N PHE A 207 13.86 13.69 -20.41
CA PHE A 207 13.67 13.06 -19.10
C PHE A 207 14.98 12.80 -18.38
N TYR A 208 15.96 12.21 -19.04
CA TYR A 208 17.24 11.88 -18.41
C TYR A 208 18.02 13.12 -18.00
N ASP A 209 18.02 14.18 -18.80
CA ASP A 209 18.68 15.43 -18.46
C ASP A 209 18.07 16.06 -17.20
N ILE A 210 16.74 16.19 -17.17
CA ILE A 210 16.05 16.82 -16.03
C ILE A 210 16.15 15.97 -14.78
N ASN A 211 15.98 14.65 -14.91
CA ASN A 211 16.07 13.72 -13.78
C ASN A 211 17.47 13.69 -13.18
N ARG A 212 18.52 13.82 -14.01
CA ARG A 212 19.91 13.96 -13.55
C ARG A 212 20.11 15.26 -12.78
N CYS A 213 19.65 16.40 -13.29
CA CYS A 213 19.74 17.69 -12.59
C CYS A 213 19.10 17.63 -11.20
N VAL A 214 17.92 17.00 -11.08
CA VAL A 214 17.23 16.83 -9.79
C VAL A 214 18.01 15.88 -8.87
N GLY A 215 18.52 14.75 -9.40
CA GLY A 215 19.28 13.75 -8.65
C GLY A 215 20.65 14.25 -8.14
N GLU A 216 21.26 15.21 -8.80
CA GLU A 216 22.50 15.88 -8.38
C GLU A 216 22.30 16.94 -7.29
N GLY A 217 21.08 17.08 -6.76
CA GLY A 217 20.78 17.99 -5.65
C GLY A 217 20.45 19.40 -6.12
N LEU A 218 19.55 19.55 -7.09
CA LEU A 218 19.07 20.83 -7.60
C LEU A 218 18.60 21.74 -6.45
N PRO A 219 19.20 22.93 -6.26
CA PRO A 219 18.71 23.87 -5.26
C PRO A 219 17.27 24.30 -5.56
N VAL A 220 16.42 24.39 -4.51
CA VAL A 220 15.00 24.72 -4.64
C VAL A 220 14.75 25.99 -5.47
N TRP A 221 15.59 27.02 -5.31
CA TRP A 221 15.48 28.29 -6.02
C TRP A 221 15.76 28.17 -7.54
N MET A 222 16.49 27.12 -7.97
CA MET A 222 16.72 26.83 -9.41
C MET A 222 15.60 25.99 -10.01
N GLY A 223 14.79 25.31 -9.22
CA GLY A 223 13.78 24.37 -9.68
C GLY A 223 12.78 24.97 -10.67
N LEU A 224 12.32 26.19 -10.43
CA LEU A 224 11.41 26.90 -11.35
C LEU A 224 12.03 27.14 -12.72
N GLY A 225 13.29 27.59 -12.78
CA GLY A 225 13.99 27.82 -14.05
C GLY A 225 14.22 26.51 -14.83
N VAL A 226 14.61 25.43 -14.14
CA VAL A 226 14.77 24.10 -14.75
C VAL A 226 13.43 23.58 -15.27
N ARG A 227 12.36 23.76 -14.52
CA ARG A 227 11.00 23.38 -14.95
C ARG A 227 10.58 24.14 -16.19
N GLU A 228 10.74 25.48 -16.21
CA GLU A 228 10.41 26.31 -17.37
C GLU A 228 11.19 25.88 -18.63
N GLU A 229 12.47 25.59 -18.49
CA GLU A 229 13.28 25.12 -19.62
C GLU A 229 12.81 23.72 -20.10
N ALA A 230 12.50 22.81 -19.18
CA ALA A 230 11.94 21.50 -19.51
C ALA A 230 10.59 21.61 -20.25
N GLU A 231 9.71 22.51 -19.81
CA GLU A 231 8.43 22.80 -20.45
C GLU A 231 8.63 23.38 -21.86
N LYS A 232 9.57 24.30 -22.07
CA LYS A 232 9.92 24.84 -23.41
C LYS A 232 10.43 23.74 -24.34
N ARG A 233 11.33 22.86 -23.87
CA ARG A 233 11.83 21.73 -24.64
C ARG A 233 10.70 20.76 -25.01
N LEU A 234 9.82 20.41 -24.09
CA LEU A 234 8.66 19.56 -24.37
C LEU A 234 7.70 20.21 -25.37
N ALA A 235 7.43 21.51 -25.25
CA ALA A 235 6.60 22.25 -26.20
C ALA A 235 7.18 22.22 -27.61
N LEU A 236 8.51 22.35 -27.75
CA LEU A 236 9.21 22.27 -29.03
C LEU A 236 9.11 20.87 -29.64
N LEU A 237 9.33 19.81 -28.84
CA LEU A 237 9.13 18.43 -29.27
C LEU A 237 7.71 18.17 -29.78
N LEU A 238 6.69 18.65 -29.05
CA LEU A 238 5.28 18.54 -29.44
C LEU A 238 4.95 19.33 -30.71
N LYS A 239 5.56 20.48 -30.92
CA LYS A 239 5.39 21.31 -32.14
C LYS A 239 6.00 20.62 -33.37
N ASN A 240 7.15 20.02 -33.23
CA ASN A 240 7.89 19.38 -34.32
C ASN A 240 7.39 17.96 -34.63
N CYS A 241 6.64 17.33 -33.73
CA CYS A 241 6.13 15.98 -33.89
C CYS A 241 5.02 15.92 -34.92
N LYS A 242 5.34 15.42 -36.12
CA LYS A 242 4.41 15.25 -37.23
C LYS A 242 4.05 13.76 -37.39
N VAL A 243 2.94 13.33 -36.79
CA VAL A 243 2.47 11.94 -36.86
C VAL A 243 1.16 11.83 -37.64
N ARG A 244 1.02 10.77 -38.42
CA ARG A 244 -0.17 10.50 -39.25
C ARG A 244 -1.06 9.41 -38.68
N ARG A 245 -0.49 8.39 -38.07
CA ARG A 245 -1.21 7.22 -37.55
C ARG A 245 -2.08 7.57 -36.35
N LYS A 246 -3.29 7.02 -36.28
CA LYS A 246 -4.28 7.30 -35.22
C LYS A 246 -3.73 7.06 -33.81
N LYS A 247 -3.03 5.93 -33.59
CA LYS A 247 -2.41 5.60 -32.29
C LYS A 247 -1.35 6.65 -31.90
N ALA A 248 -0.46 7.02 -32.83
CA ALA A 248 0.56 8.04 -32.58
C ALA A 248 -0.06 9.42 -32.27
N LYS A 249 -1.10 9.83 -33.01
CA LYS A 249 -1.85 11.08 -32.71
C LYS A 249 -2.48 11.01 -31.31
N GLY A 250 -3.06 9.87 -30.93
CA GLY A 250 -3.62 9.66 -29.59
C GLY A 250 -2.56 9.83 -28.49
N PHE A 251 -1.39 9.26 -28.69
CA PHE A 251 -0.26 9.39 -27.75
C PHE A 251 0.23 10.84 -27.64
N VAL A 252 0.49 11.53 -28.75
CA VAL A 252 0.87 12.95 -28.73
C VAL A 252 -0.18 13.81 -28.03
N SER A 253 -1.46 13.54 -28.25
CA SER A 253 -2.56 14.22 -27.56
C SER A 253 -2.57 13.94 -26.06
N LYS A 254 -2.21 12.70 -25.63
CA LYS A 254 -2.03 12.33 -24.23
C LYS A 254 -0.89 13.13 -23.59
N VAL A 255 0.26 13.23 -24.27
CA VAL A 255 1.41 14.03 -23.79
C VAL A 255 1.01 15.48 -23.63
N ARG A 256 0.32 16.07 -24.62
CA ARG A 256 -0.16 17.45 -24.61
C ARG A 256 -1.14 17.73 -23.47
N ARG A 257 -2.13 16.84 -23.24
CA ARG A 257 -3.07 16.97 -22.12
C ARG A 257 -2.40 16.83 -20.75
N GLY A 258 -1.30 16.06 -20.69
CA GLY A 258 -0.50 15.91 -19.47
C GLY A 258 0.52 17.01 -19.23
N PHE A 259 0.63 18.01 -20.13
CA PHE A 259 1.68 19.02 -20.10
C PHE A 259 1.89 19.68 -18.73
N PRO A 260 0.87 20.08 -17.95
CA PRO A 260 1.06 20.69 -16.64
C PRO A 260 1.64 19.76 -15.59
N TYR A 261 1.63 18.44 -15.83
CA TYR A 261 1.87 17.40 -14.83
C TYR A 261 3.16 16.60 -15.04
N TRP A 262 3.98 16.93 -16.06
CA TRP A 262 5.19 16.16 -16.36
C TRP A 262 6.40 16.58 -15.52
N PHE A 263 6.43 17.80 -14.98
CA PHE A 263 7.60 18.35 -14.31
C PHE A 263 7.33 18.85 -12.89
N SER A 264 6.26 18.39 -12.25
CA SER A 264 5.97 18.75 -10.85
C SER A 264 7.08 18.29 -9.91
N PHE A 265 7.70 17.14 -10.19
CA PHE A 265 8.81 16.57 -9.41
C PHE A 265 10.06 17.47 -9.34
N VAL A 266 10.21 18.42 -10.26
CA VAL A 266 11.35 19.35 -10.28
C VAL A 266 11.25 20.41 -9.17
N VAL A 267 10.02 20.72 -8.74
CA VAL A 267 9.72 21.83 -7.81
C VAL A 267 9.07 21.37 -6.52
N VAL A 268 8.74 20.09 -6.41
CA VAL A 268 8.07 19.53 -5.23
C VAL A 268 8.98 18.51 -4.57
N GLU A 269 9.44 18.82 -3.38
CA GLU A 269 10.31 17.93 -2.58
C GLU A 269 9.60 16.61 -2.26
N GLY A 270 10.32 15.51 -2.41
CA GLY A 270 9.82 14.16 -2.14
C GLY A 270 8.87 13.61 -3.21
N LEU A 271 8.64 14.33 -4.30
CA LEU A 271 7.84 13.85 -5.43
C LEU A 271 8.75 13.29 -6.53
N ASP A 272 8.65 12.00 -6.81
CA ASP A 272 9.44 11.35 -7.85
C ASP A 272 8.88 11.59 -9.26
N ALA A 273 9.76 11.60 -10.26
CA ALA A 273 9.37 11.66 -11.67
C ALA A 273 8.57 10.41 -12.12
N THR A 274 8.70 9.31 -11.39
CA THR A 274 8.08 8.02 -11.69
C THR A 274 7.19 7.55 -10.55
N ASN A 275 6.22 6.68 -10.85
CA ASN A 275 5.34 6.08 -9.85
C ASN A 275 5.81 4.69 -9.40
N ASN A 276 7.12 4.42 -9.49
CA ASN A 276 7.70 3.10 -9.20
C ASN A 276 7.43 2.64 -7.76
N VAL A 277 7.33 3.56 -6.81
CA VAL A 277 7.06 3.25 -5.40
C VAL A 277 5.69 2.58 -5.25
N ALA A 278 4.65 3.14 -5.87
CA ALA A 278 3.31 2.56 -5.84
C ALA A 278 3.24 1.26 -6.67
N GLU A 279 3.89 1.21 -7.85
CA GLU A 279 3.99 -0.02 -8.65
C GLU A 279 4.64 -1.17 -7.86
N ASN A 280 5.72 -0.89 -7.12
CA ASN A 280 6.41 -1.88 -6.30
C ASN A 280 5.55 -2.35 -5.12
N ALA A 281 4.83 -1.45 -4.46
CA ALA A 281 3.91 -1.81 -3.38
C ALA A 281 2.78 -2.73 -3.88
N LEU A 282 2.24 -2.48 -5.07
CA LEU A 282 1.22 -3.33 -5.69
C LEU A 282 1.72 -4.73 -6.07
N ARG A 283 3.02 -4.91 -6.34
CA ARG A 283 3.57 -6.22 -6.74
C ARG A 283 3.24 -7.31 -5.74
N GLU A 284 3.37 -7.03 -4.45
CA GLU A 284 3.04 -8.01 -3.41
C GLU A 284 1.56 -8.39 -3.45
N GLY A 285 0.66 -7.42 -3.60
CA GLY A 285 -0.77 -7.67 -3.77
C GLY A 285 -1.09 -8.50 -5.02
N VAL A 286 -0.36 -8.29 -6.13
CA VAL A 286 -0.48 -9.09 -7.35
C VAL A 286 0.00 -10.54 -7.13
N VAL A 287 1.10 -10.74 -6.38
CA VAL A 287 1.59 -12.08 -6.03
C VAL A 287 0.57 -12.81 -5.18
N GLN A 288 0.09 -12.19 -4.12
CA GLN A 288 -0.91 -12.77 -3.23
C GLN A 288 -2.20 -13.13 -4.00
N ARG A 289 -2.68 -12.23 -4.87
CA ARG A 289 -3.84 -12.51 -5.74
C ARG A 289 -3.65 -13.77 -6.59
N LYS A 290 -2.45 -14.03 -7.09
CA LYS A 290 -2.16 -15.24 -7.88
C LYS A 290 -2.22 -16.51 -7.04
N ILE A 291 -1.95 -16.41 -5.73
CA ILE A 291 -1.98 -17.54 -4.80
C ILE A 291 -3.42 -17.85 -4.35
N PHE A 292 -4.18 -16.86 -3.89
CA PHE A 292 -5.51 -17.09 -3.35
C PHE A 292 -6.65 -16.98 -4.40
N GLY A 293 -6.36 -16.46 -5.60
CA GLY A 293 -7.31 -16.31 -6.72
C GLY A 293 -8.32 -15.19 -6.51
N THR A 294 -9.23 -15.33 -5.57
CA THR A 294 -10.29 -14.35 -5.24
C THR A 294 -10.50 -14.23 -3.73
N LEU A 295 -10.82 -13.03 -3.26
CA LEU A 295 -11.42 -12.84 -1.94
C LEU A 295 -12.89 -13.28 -2.01
N ARG A 296 -13.42 -13.93 -0.97
CA ARG A 296 -14.74 -14.57 -1.03
C ARG A 296 -15.89 -13.70 -0.55
N ASN A 297 -15.61 -12.68 0.26
CA ASN A 297 -16.63 -11.82 0.88
C ASN A 297 -16.04 -10.49 1.37
N GLU A 298 -16.90 -9.58 1.83
CA GLU A 298 -16.51 -8.29 2.40
C GLU A 298 -15.67 -8.43 3.68
N LYS A 299 -15.98 -9.42 4.53
CA LYS A 299 -15.17 -9.71 5.73
C LYS A 299 -13.71 -9.98 5.36
N GLY A 300 -13.47 -10.86 4.38
CA GLY A 300 -12.12 -11.14 3.87
C GLY A 300 -11.45 -9.91 3.25
N THR A 301 -12.23 -9.03 2.64
CA THR A 301 -11.75 -7.76 2.08
C THR A 301 -11.25 -6.81 3.18
N CYS A 302 -12.03 -6.61 4.24
CA CYS A 302 -11.63 -5.77 5.39
C CYS A 302 -10.38 -6.31 6.09
N ILE A 303 -10.32 -7.63 6.32
CA ILE A 303 -9.14 -8.29 6.89
C ILE A 303 -7.91 -8.00 6.04
N TYR A 304 -8.04 -8.16 4.72
CA TYR A 304 -6.95 -7.93 3.78
C TYR A 304 -6.49 -6.47 3.79
N GLU A 305 -7.42 -5.51 3.68
CA GLU A 305 -7.11 -4.08 3.74
C GLU A 305 -6.33 -3.74 5.02
N THR A 306 -6.85 -4.13 6.18
CA THR A 306 -6.26 -3.79 7.48
C THR A 306 -4.89 -4.41 7.66
N LEU A 307 -4.80 -5.74 7.60
CA LEU A 307 -3.55 -6.43 7.95
C LEU A 307 -2.46 -6.23 6.90
N PHE A 308 -2.83 -6.18 5.61
CA PHE A 308 -1.87 -5.95 4.54
C PHE A 308 -1.30 -4.53 4.58
N THR A 309 -2.14 -3.54 4.88
CA THR A 309 -1.73 -2.15 5.11
C THR A 309 -0.73 -2.03 6.25
N LEU A 310 -1.09 -2.56 7.43
CA LEU A 310 -0.25 -2.44 8.63
C LEU A 310 1.10 -3.13 8.45
N MET A 311 1.10 -4.36 7.94
CA MET A 311 2.34 -5.10 7.74
C MET A 311 3.24 -4.45 6.69
N THR A 312 2.67 -3.94 5.58
CA THR A 312 3.45 -3.24 4.56
C THR A 312 4.01 -1.93 5.11
N THR A 313 3.23 -1.18 5.87
CA THR A 313 3.68 0.06 6.54
C THR A 313 4.82 -0.23 7.52
N TRP A 314 4.69 -1.23 8.38
CA TRP A 314 5.75 -1.58 9.35
C TRP A 314 7.03 -2.08 8.66
N LYS A 315 6.91 -2.84 7.57
CA LYS A 315 8.07 -3.22 6.74
C LYS A 315 8.77 -1.99 6.13
N GLN A 316 7.98 -1.05 5.59
CA GLN A 316 8.51 0.21 5.05
C GLN A 316 9.27 1.00 6.12
N GLN A 317 8.77 0.99 7.36
CA GLN A 317 9.40 1.60 8.52
C GLN A 317 10.56 0.79 9.11
N LYS A 318 10.87 -0.38 8.53
CA LYS A 318 11.91 -1.32 8.99
C LYS A 318 11.68 -1.82 10.42
N LEU A 319 10.44 -1.94 10.84
CA LEU A 319 10.07 -2.46 12.15
C LEU A 319 10.03 -3.99 12.13
N ASP A 320 10.35 -4.61 13.27
CA ASP A 320 10.13 -6.05 13.47
C ASP A 320 8.63 -6.33 13.54
N LEU A 321 8.13 -7.11 12.58
CA LEU A 321 6.70 -7.35 12.41
C LEU A 321 6.08 -8.09 13.61
N HIS A 322 6.79 -9.12 14.13
CA HIS A 322 6.28 -9.92 15.23
C HIS A 322 6.15 -9.09 16.51
N ASN A 323 7.21 -8.38 16.88
CA ASN A 323 7.23 -7.54 18.08
C ASN A 323 6.25 -6.38 17.97
N THR A 324 6.22 -5.70 16.82
CA THR A 324 5.32 -4.56 16.59
C THR A 324 3.86 -4.98 16.67
N MET A 325 3.48 -6.05 15.98
CA MET A 325 2.11 -6.55 16.01
C MET A 325 1.70 -7.02 17.41
N THR A 326 2.59 -7.72 18.11
CA THR A 326 2.35 -8.17 19.49
C THR A 326 2.09 -6.99 20.43
N GLN A 327 2.93 -5.96 20.38
CA GLN A 327 2.76 -4.76 21.24
C GLN A 327 1.44 -4.03 20.93
N LYS A 328 1.13 -3.82 19.64
CA LYS A 328 -0.10 -3.14 19.23
C LYS A 328 -1.35 -3.94 19.61
N LEU A 329 -1.31 -5.25 19.46
CA LEU A 329 -2.41 -6.14 19.82
C LEU A 329 -2.69 -6.10 21.34
N VAL A 330 -1.64 -6.21 22.17
CA VAL A 330 -1.78 -6.12 23.64
C VAL A 330 -2.29 -4.73 24.06
N ALA A 331 -1.82 -3.66 23.43
CA ALA A 331 -2.29 -2.31 23.69
C ALA A 331 -3.79 -2.16 23.35
N ALA A 332 -4.23 -2.71 22.20
CA ALA A 332 -5.65 -2.73 21.82
C ALA A 332 -6.51 -3.50 22.82
N TRP A 333 -6.06 -4.67 23.29
CA TRP A 333 -6.77 -5.45 24.31
C TRP A 333 -6.90 -4.70 25.64
N THR A 334 -5.83 -4.02 26.05
CA THR A 334 -5.86 -3.22 27.29
C THR A 334 -6.86 -2.07 27.18
N LYS A 335 -6.90 -1.40 26.02
CA LYS A 335 -7.83 -0.30 25.76
C LYS A 335 -9.30 -0.72 25.73
N GLN A 336 -9.61 -1.92 25.23
CA GLN A 336 -10.97 -2.47 25.20
C GLN A 336 -11.53 -2.78 26.60
N ARG A 337 -10.68 -2.89 27.62
CA ARG A 337 -11.06 -3.22 29.00
C ARG A 337 -11.26 -2.01 29.90
N ASN A 338 -10.73 -0.87 29.49
CA ASN A 338 -10.87 0.43 30.15
C ASN A 338 -12.06 1.22 29.59
#